data_c15ffce932862f413675d74c0d89f2e8
#
_entry.id   c15ffce932862f413675d74c0d89f2e8
#
_cell.length_a   1.000
_cell.length_b   1.000
_cell.length_c   1.000
_cell.angle_alpha   90.00
_cell.angle_beta   90.00
_cell.angle_gamma   90.00
#
_symmetry.space_group_name_H-M   'P 1'
#
loop_
_entity.id
_entity.type
_entity.pdbx_description
1 polymer ?
#
loop_
_entity_poly.entity_id
_entity_poly.type
_entity_poly.pdbx_seq_one_letter_code
_entity_poly.pdbx_strand_id
1 'polypeptide(L)'
;MAKSKPLTKSSVTDHADAAVQSALRTLEAGGSGIAAISAALQGPLGPAFTAAVDLIRDAKGRVIVTGLGKSGHVARKIAATLASTGTPAFFVHAAEASHGDLGMITPDDVIIALSWSGEQPEMKNLVNYSKRFAIPMIAVTSSAASPLGEAAQIVLELPRAREACPHNLAPTTSSLMQAAIGDG
;
A
#
# COMPACT_ATOMS: atom_id res chain seq x y z
N MET A 1 -11.84 -38.28 -25.88
CA MET A 1 -11.33 -38.30 -24.49
C MET A 1 -9.84 -38.61 -24.52
N ALA A 2 -8.98 -37.61 -24.38
CA ALA A 2 -7.53 -37.81 -24.30
C ALA A 2 -7.16 -38.28 -22.90
N LYS A 3 -6.61 -39.50 -22.79
CA LYS A 3 -6.10 -40.07 -21.52
C LYS A 3 -4.84 -39.28 -21.12
N SER A 4 -4.88 -38.60 -19.99
CA SER A 4 -3.71 -37.95 -19.41
C SER A 4 -2.67 -39.05 -19.05
N LYS A 5 -1.45 -38.89 -19.54
CA LYS A 5 -0.32 -39.76 -19.25
C LYS A 5 0.02 -39.63 -17.76
N PRO A 6 0.21 -40.75 -17.01
CA PRO A 6 0.57 -40.65 -15.60
C PRO A 6 1.96 -40.00 -15.46
N LEU A 7 2.09 -39.04 -14.52
CA LEU A 7 3.35 -38.38 -14.19
C LEU A 7 4.32 -39.43 -13.60
N THR A 8 5.56 -39.49 -14.08
CA THR A 8 6.62 -40.33 -13.53
C THR A 8 7.14 -39.77 -12.21
N LYS A 9 7.67 -40.59 -11.29
CA LYS A 9 8.22 -40.12 -10.00
C LYS A 9 9.28 -39.04 -10.16
N SER A 10 10.12 -39.07 -11.19
CA SER A 10 11.11 -38.04 -11.51
C SER A 10 10.44 -36.70 -11.88
N SER A 11 9.36 -36.71 -12.66
CA SER A 11 8.66 -35.47 -13.02
C SER A 11 7.91 -34.82 -11.84
N VAL A 12 7.56 -35.60 -10.82
CA VAL A 12 6.90 -35.09 -9.59
C VAL A 12 7.93 -34.41 -8.67
N THR A 13 9.12 -34.98 -8.53
CA THR A 13 10.22 -34.37 -7.75
C THR A 13 10.72 -33.10 -8.40
N ASP A 14 10.94 -33.06 -9.71
CA ASP A 14 11.37 -31.86 -10.44
C ASP A 14 10.34 -30.73 -10.34
N HIS A 15 9.05 -31.09 -10.34
CA HIS A 15 7.97 -30.10 -10.19
C HIS A 15 7.89 -29.55 -8.75
N ALA A 16 8.10 -30.40 -7.74
CA ALA A 16 8.14 -29.98 -6.34
C ALA A 16 9.32 -29.02 -6.08
N ASP A 17 10.51 -29.34 -6.60
CA ASP A 17 11.68 -28.49 -6.48
C ASP A 17 11.48 -27.13 -7.18
N ALA A 18 10.86 -27.11 -8.35
CA ALA A 18 10.55 -25.87 -9.07
C ALA A 18 9.57 -24.98 -8.30
N ALA A 19 8.57 -25.55 -7.64
CA ALA A 19 7.60 -24.83 -6.81
C ALA A 19 8.27 -24.19 -5.59
N VAL A 20 9.12 -24.94 -4.88
CA VAL A 20 9.90 -24.43 -3.74
C VAL A 20 10.82 -23.29 -4.17
N GLN A 21 11.55 -23.45 -5.28
CA GLN A 21 12.42 -22.41 -5.82
C GLN A 21 11.63 -21.15 -6.20
N SER A 22 10.42 -21.31 -6.73
CA SER A 22 9.53 -20.16 -7.02
C SER A 22 9.11 -19.44 -5.74
N ALA A 23 8.76 -20.16 -4.68
CA ALA A 23 8.42 -19.57 -3.39
C ALA A 23 9.62 -18.84 -2.77
N LEU A 24 10.81 -19.42 -2.81
CA LEU A 24 12.04 -18.80 -2.30
C LEU A 24 12.34 -17.48 -3.01
N ARG A 25 12.26 -17.43 -4.34
CA ARG A 25 12.43 -16.19 -5.10
C ARG A 25 11.41 -15.11 -4.72
N THR A 26 10.16 -15.51 -4.43
CA THR A 26 9.11 -14.59 -3.98
C THR A 26 9.43 -14.00 -2.61
N LEU A 27 9.87 -14.85 -1.67
CA LEU A 27 10.26 -14.42 -0.32
C LEU A 27 11.51 -13.52 -0.35
N GLU A 28 12.49 -13.85 -1.21
CA GLU A 28 13.69 -13.04 -1.39
C GLU A 28 13.36 -11.64 -1.93
N ALA A 29 12.49 -11.55 -2.95
CA ALA A 29 12.04 -10.27 -3.49
C ALA A 29 11.31 -9.44 -2.41
N GLY A 30 10.44 -10.07 -1.62
CA GLY A 30 9.74 -9.42 -0.50
C GLY A 30 10.70 -8.95 0.57
N GLY A 31 11.64 -9.79 0.99
CA GLY A 31 12.67 -9.46 1.97
C GLY A 31 13.56 -8.29 1.52
N SER A 32 13.96 -8.28 0.25
CA SER A 32 14.72 -7.17 -0.35
C SER A 32 13.93 -5.85 -0.33
N GLY A 33 12.63 -5.90 -0.60
CA GLY A 33 11.74 -4.72 -0.51
C GLY A 33 11.67 -4.16 0.91
N ILE A 34 11.53 -5.02 1.92
CA ILE A 34 11.50 -4.60 3.34
C ILE A 34 12.86 -4.02 3.76
N ALA A 35 13.97 -4.65 3.36
CA ALA A 35 15.31 -4.13 3.64
C ALA A 35 15.53 -2.75 3.01
N ALA A 36 15.02 -2.52 1.79
CA ALA A 36 15.08 -1.22 1.14
C ALA A 36 14.29 -0.15 1.91
N ILE A 37 13.10 -0.46 2.46
CA ILE A 37 12.36 0.47 3.33
C ILE A 37 13.17 0.80 4.58
N SER A 38 13.75 -0.22 5.25
CA SER A 38 14.57 -0.02 6.45
C SER A 38 15.74 0.92 6.20
N ALA A 39 16.42 0.77 5.06
CA ALA A 39 17.49 1.66 4.65
C ALA A 39 16.99 3.08 4.34
N ALA A 40 15.84 3.21 3.66
CA ALA A 40 15.24 4.50 3.35
C ALA A 40 14.78 5.26 4.60
N LEU A 41 14.28 4.57 5.63
CA LEU A 41 13.89 5.16 6.92
C LEU A 41 15.09 5.73 7.68
N GLN A 42 16.29 5.15 7.52
CA GLN A 42 17.53 5.72 8.06
C GLN A 42 18.06 6.90 7.22
N GLY A 43 17.42 7.22 6.11
CA GLY A 43 17.78 8.27 5.17
C GLY A 43 16.59 9.20 4.85
N PRO A 44 16.27 9.40 3.57
CA PRO A 44 15.33 10.44 3.12
C PRO A 44 13.87 10.19 3.54
N LEU A 45 13.46 8.95 3.76
CA LEU A 45 12.10 8.61 4.18
C LEU A 45 11.85 8.91 5.67
N GLY A 46 12.88 8.87 6.52
CA GLY A 46 12.74 9.02 7.97
C GLY A 46 12.03 10.30 8.41
N PRO A 47 12.44 11.49 7.94
CA PRO A 47 11.77 12.74 8.29
C PRO A 47 10.30 12.77 7.87
N ALA A 48 9.97 12.27 6.68
CA ALA A 48 8.59 12.19 6.19
C ALA A 48 7.75 11.20 7.04
N PHE A 49 8.34 10.08 7.43
CA PHE A 49 7.70 9.11 8.31
C PHE A 49 7.39 9.71 9.69
N THR A 50 8.35 10.40 10.30
CA THR A 50 8.15 11.11 11.58
C THR A 50 7.02 12.13 11.46
N ALA A 51 7.04 12.95 10.39
CA ALA A 51 5.98 13.93 10.15
C ALA A 51 4.60 13.28 9.97
N ALA A 52 4.52 12.11 9.33
CA ALA A 52 3.27 11.36 9.19
C ALA A 52 2.76 10.84 10.54
N VAL A 53 3.63 10.31 11.39
CA VAL A 53 3.29 9.87 12.75
C VAL A 53 2.80 11.04 13.60
N ASP A 54 3.49 12.18 13.56
CA ASP A 54 3.09 13.39 14.27
C ASP A 54 1.72 13.88 13.80
N LEU A 55 1.48 13.91 12.49
CA LEU A 55 0.19 14.31 11.91
C LEU A 55 -0.96 13.39 12.37
N ILE A 56 -0.72 12.07 12.42
CA ILE A 56 -1.71 11.10 12.90
C ILE A 56 -1.95 11.26 14.40
N ARG A 57 -0.91 11.41 15.18
CA ARG A 57 -0.99 11.60 16.65
C ARG A 57 -1.78 12.84 17.03
N ASP A 58 -1.58 13.94 16.29
CA ASP A 58 -2.17 15.24 16.60
C ASP A 58 -3.57 15.42 15.96
N ALA A 59 -4.05 14.42 15.19
CA ALA A 59 -5.37 14.42 14.59
C ALA A 59 -6.47 14.45 15.66
N LYS A 60 -7.46 15.34 15.49
CA LYS A 60 -8.62 15.44 16.38
C LYS A 60 -9.72 14.45 16.02
N GLY A 61 -9.76 14.05 14.77
CA GLY A 61 -10.72 13.11 14.20
C GLY A 61 -10.16 11.70 14.08
N ARG A 62 -10.34 11.09 12.93
CA ARG A 62 -10.02 9.69 12.64
C ARG A 62 -9.00 9.60 11.53
N VAL A 63 -8.36 8.45 11.41
CA VAL A 63 -7.53 8.13 10.25
C VAL A 63 -8.37 7.42 9.20
N ILE A 64 -8.50 8.04 8.04
CA ILE A 64 -9.20 7.49 6.88
C ILE A 64 -8.17 6.82 5.98
N VAL A 65 -8.17 5.49 5.90
CA VAL A 65 -7.21 4.77 5.05
C VAL A 65 -7.90 4.36 3.75
N THR A 66 -7.28 4.64 2.62
CA THR A 66 -7.87 4.38 1.30
C THR A 66 -6.89 3.79 0.31
N GLY A 67 -7.40 3.12 -0.70
CA GLY A 67 -6.66 2.50 -1.78
C GLY A 67 -7.56 1.68 -2.69
N LEU A 68 -7.02 1.21 -3.82
CA LEU A 68 -7.71 0.41 -4.81
C LEU A 68 -7.03 -0.94 -5.01
N GLY A 69 -7.79 -1.96 -5.40
CA GLY A 69 -7.28 -3.30 -5.65
C GLY A 69 -6.47 -3.84 -4.47
N LYS A 70 -5.24 -4.30 -4.71
CA LYS A 70 -4.37 -4.85 -3.67
C LYS A 70 -3.95 -3.79 -2.63
N SER A 71 -3.69 -2.56 -3.04
CA SER A 71 -3.46 -1.44 -2.11
C SER A 71 -4.69 -1.17 -1.24
N GLY A 72 -5.92 -1.36 -1.75
CA GLY A 72 -7.14 -1.27 -0.96
C GLY A 72 -7.25 -2.36 0.11
N HIS A 73 -6.84 -3.60 -0.18
CA HIS A 73 -6.77 -4.66 0.84
C HIS A 73 -5.73 -4.36 1.92
N VAL A 74 -4.57 -3.84 1.52
CA VAL A 74 -3.53 -3.37 2.45
C VAL A 74 -4.06 -2.20 3.31
N ALA A 75 -4.76 -1.24 2.71
CA ALA A 75 -5.38 -0.11 3.41
C ALA A 75 -6.39 -0.57 4.48
N ARG A 76 -7.22 -1.59 4.18
CA ARG A 76 -8.12 -2.20 5.18
C ARG A 76 -7.35 -2.81 6.34
N LYS A 77 -6.23 -3.49 6.06
CA LYS A 77 -5.37 -4.07 7.08
C LYS A 77 -4.76 -2.98 7.98
N ILE A 78 -4.23 -1.91 7.40
CA ILE A 78 -3.65 -0.79 8.14
C ILE A 78 -4.72 -0.12 9.03
N ALA A 79 -5.91 0.15 8.50
CA ALA A 79 -7.01 0.70 9.31
C ALA A 79 -7.37 -0.19 10.50
N ALA A 80 -7.41 -1.52 10.29
CA ALA A 80 -7.67 -2.48 11.37
C ALA A 80 -6.54 -2.50 12.41
N THR A 81 -5.27 -2.38 11.99
CA THR A 81 -4.11 -2.31 12.90
C THR A 81 -4.17 -1.05 13.75
N LEU A 82 -4.38 0.13 13.14
CA LEU A 82 -4.54 1.40 13.86
C LEU A 82 -5.66 1.33 14.88
N ALA A 83 -6.83 0.81 14.50
CA ALA A 83 -7.95 0.65 15.42
C ALA A 83 -7.62 -0.30 16.59
N SER A 84 -6.87 -1.39 16.33
CA SER A 84 -6.46 -2.35 17.36
C SER A 84 -5.44 -1.77 18.35
N THR A 85 -4.70 -0.74 17.93
CA THR A 85 -3.69 -0.06 18.75
C THR A 85 -4.20 1.24 19.39
N GLY A 86 -5.52 1.53 19.27
CA GLY A 86 -6.18 2.64 19.94
C GLY A 86 -6.34 3.91 19.11
N THR A 87 -5.87 3.92 17.85
CA THR A 87 -6.08 5.04 16.92
C THR A 87 -7.39 4.84 16.16
N PRO A 88 -8.40 5.72 16.30
CA PRO A 88 -9.66 5.59 15.56
C PRO A 88 -9.38 5.66 14.05
N ALA A 89 -9.61 4.56 13.35
CA ALA A 89 -9.34 4.47 11.91
C ALA A 89 -10.38 3.62 11.20
N PHE A 90 -10.65 3.92 9.93
CA PHE A 90 -11.47 3.06 9.08
C PHE A 90 -11.08 3.20 7.60
N PHE A 91 -11.46 2.20 6.84
CA PHE A 91 -11.20 2.15 5.42
C PHE A 91 -12.34 2.76 4.63
N VAL A 92 -11.99 3.62 3.65
CA VAL A 92 -12.91 4.13 2.61
C VAL A 92 -12.41 3.69 1.24
N HIS A 93 -13.24 3.01 0.46
CA HIS A 93 -12.86 2.60 -0.88
C HIS A 93 -12.88 3.81 -1.82
N ALA A 94 -11.77 4.09 -2.53
CA ALA A 94 -11.63 5.32 -3.32
C ALA A 94 -12.69 5.48 -4.42
N ALA A 95 -13.17 4.39 -5.03
CA ALA A 95 -14.26 4.45 -6.01
C ALA A 95 -15.61 4.75 -5.35
N GLU A 96 -15.94 4.07 -4.23
CA GLU A 96 -17.20 4.28 -3.50
C GLU A 96 -17.26 5.67 -2.86
N ALA A 97 -16.10 6.25 -2.50
CA ALA A 97 -16.00 7.61 -1.99
C ALA A 97 -16.75 8.61 -2.88
N SER A 98 -16.67 8.45 -4.20
CA SER A 98 -17.35 9.30 -5.18
C SER A 98 -18.88 9.16 -5.18
N HIS A 99 -19.42 8.12 -4.54
CA HIS A 99 -20.86 7.81 -4.49
C HIS A 99 -21.50 8.17 -3.14
N GLY A 100 -20.82 8.98 -2.32
CA GLY A 100 -21.39 9.52 -1.08
C GLY A 100 -20.49 9.41 0.14
N ASP A 101 -19.57 8.42 0.18
CA ASP A 101 -18.75 8.15 1.35
C ASP A 101 -17.77 9.29 1.69
N LEU A 102 -17.46 10.19 0.74
CA LEU A 102 -16.70 11.44 1.03
C LEU A 102 -17.35 12.26 2.14
N GLY A 103 -18.68 12.24 2.25
CA GLY A 103 -19.40 12.97 3.29
C GLY A 103 -19.11 12.50 4.72
N MET A 104 -18.49 11.33 4.90
CA MET A 104 -18.05 10.85 6.22
C MET A 104 -16.73 11.47 6.68
N ILE A 105 -15.95 12.04 5.75
CA ILE A 105 -14.62 12.56 6.01
C ILE A 105 -14.73 14.03 6.40
N THR A 106 -14.20 14.38 7.55
CA THR A 106 -14.29 15.72 8.13
C THR A 106 -12.94 16.44 8.14
N PRO A 107 -12.89 17.78 8.31
CA PRO A 107 -11.64 18.51 8.43
C PRO A 107 -10.74 18.10 9.61
N ASP A 108 -11.30 17.44 10.62
CA ASP A 108 -10.55 16.93 11.78
C ASP A 108 -9.85 15.58 11.51
N ASP A 109 -10.19 14.92 10.39
CA ASP A 109 -9.63 13.63 10.00
C ASP A 109 -8.28 13.78 9.26
N VAL A 110 -7.51 12.69 9.20
CA VAL A 110 -6.29 12.55 8.37
C VAL A 110 -6.50 11.44 7.36
N ILE A 111 -6.15 11.65 6.10
CA ILE A 111 -6.26 10.65 5.05
C ILE A 111 -4.90 9.99 4.81
N ILE A 112 -4.85 8.64 4.80
CA ILE A 112 -3.72 7.86 4.30
C ILE A 112 -4.15 7.20 3.00
N ALA A 113 -3.56 7.63 1.87
CA ALA A 113 -3.89 7.15 0.54
C ALA A 113 -2.79 6.25 -0.01
N LEU A 114 -3.11 4.99 -0.29
CA LEU A 114 -2.19 4.00 -0.83
C LEU A 114 -2.38 3.83 -2.33
N SER A 115 -1.35 4.16 -3.11
CA SER A 115 -1.29 3.88 -4.54
C SER A 115 0.16 3.73 -4.97
N TRP A 116 0.55 2.53 -5.43
CA TRP A 116 1.94 2.29 -5.80
C TRP A 116 2.43 3.25 -6.90
N SER A 117 1.68 3.40 -7.98
CA SER A 117 2.01 4.35 -9.05
C SER A 117 1.62 5.80 -8.72
N GLY A 118 0.63 6.02 -7.87
CA GLY A 118 0.04 7.33 -7.62
C GLY A 118 -0.82 7.89 -8.76
N GLU A 119 -1.06 7.10 -9.82
CA GLU A 119 -1.69 7.52 -11.08
C GLU A 119 -3.17 7.13 -11.22
N GLN A 120 -3.77 6.57 -10.16
CA GLN A 120 -5.13 6.02 -10.24
C GLN A 120 -6.18 7.12 -10.36
N PRO A 121 -6.94 7.19 -11.47
CA PRO A 121 -7.91 8.27 -11.72
C PRO A 121 -9.07 8.25 -10.72
N GLU A 122 -9.41 7.10 -10.16
CA GLU A 122 -10.47 6.94 -9.17
C GLU A 122 -10.18 7.69 -7.86
N MET A 123 -8.91 7.98 -7.57
CA MET A 123 -8.53 8.77 -6.39
C MET A 123 -8.74 10.28 -6.59
N LYS A 124 -8.99 10.74 -7.83
CA LYS A 124 -9.10 12.16 -8.14
C LYS A 124 -10.16 12.89 -7.32
N ASN A 125 -11.32 12.26 -7.12
CA ASN A 125 -12.40 12.89 -6.35
C ASN A 125 -12.05 13.03 -4.87
N LEU A 126 -11.42 12.02 -4.30
CA LEU A 126 -10.93 12.07 -2.90
C LEU A 126 -9.83 13.14 -2.74
N VAL A 127 -8.90 13.21 -3.67
CA VAL A 127 -7.84 14.25 -3.70
C VAL A 127 -8.46 15.65 -3.79
N ASN A 128 -9.42 15.87 -4.68
CA ASN A 128 -10.10 17.15 -4.82
C ASN A 128 -10.89 17.51 -3.56
N TYR A 129 -11.52 16.53 -2.93
CA TYR A 129 -12.26 16.71 -1.68
C TYR A 129 -11.32 17.11 -0.54
N SER A 130 -10.20 16.39 -0.37
CA SER A 130 -9.17 16.72 0.62
C SER A 130 -8.68 18.16 0.45
N LYS A 131 -8.32 18.56 -0.78
CA LYS A 131 -7.87 19.94 -1.08
C LYS A 131 -8.95 20.97 -0.77
N ARG A 132 -10.20 20.72 -1.17
CA ARG A 132 -11.32 21.65 -0.97
C ARG A 132 -11.61 21.94 0.51
N PHE A 133 -11.51 20.92 1.35
CA PHE A 133 -11.85 21.01 2.77
C PHE A 133 -10.61 21.11 3.66
N ALA A 134 -9.41 21.27 3.07
CA ALA A 134 -8.13 21.35 3.76
C ALA A 134 -7.88 20.14 4.70
N ILE A 135 -8.30 18.93 4.29
CA ILE A 135 -8.10 17.70 5.05
C ILE A 135 -6.68 17.21 4.78
N PRO A 136 -5.83 17.03 5.80
CA PRO A 136 -4.47 16.57 5.61
C PRO A 136 -4.42 15.18 4.97
N MET A 137 -3.48 14.99 4.02
CA MET A 137 -3.30 13.73 3.30
C MET A 137 -1.86 13.26 3.34
N ILE A 138 -1.66 11.99 3.67
CA ILE A 138 -0.42 11.24 3.58
C ILE A 138 -0.54 10.32 2.37
N ALA A 139 0.38 10.41 1.42
CA ALA A 139 0.47 9.48 0.29
C ALA A 139 1.50 8.40 0.56
N VAL A 140 1.15 7.13 0.35
CA VAL A 140 2.07 5.99 0.34
C VAL A 140 2.21 5.52 -1.11
N THR A 141 3.31 5.88 -1.76
CA THR A 141 3.51 5.70 -3.21
C THR A 141 4.98 5.43 -3.54
N SER A 142 5.28 4.95 -4.74
CA SER A 142 6.66 4.84 -5.25
C SER A 142 7.10 6.03 -6.11
N SER A 143 6.28 7.10 -6.16
CA SER A 143 6.59 8.30 -6.94
C SER A 143 5.98 9.55 -6.31
N ALA A 144 6.81 10.40 -5.73
CA ALA A 144 6.39 11.69 -5.20
C ALA A 144 5.92 12.65 -6.31
N ALA A 145 6.40 12.47 -7.55
CA ALA A 145 6.00 13.26 -8.72
C ALA A 145 4.67 12.78 -9.35
N SER A 146 4.01 11.77 -8.76
CA SER A 146 2.69 11.33 -9.24
C SER A 146 1.58 12.30 -8.82
N PRO A 147 0.41 12.28 -9.51
CA PRO A 147 -0.73 13.11 -9.13
C PRO A 147 -1.15 12.98 -7.65
N LEU A 148 -1.04 11.78 -7.08
CA LEU A 148 -1.31 11.55 -5.66
C LEU A 148 -0.20 12.16 -4.79
N GLY A 149 1.09 11.97 -5.16
CA GLY A 149 2.23 12.51 -4.41
C GLY A 149 2.21 14.04 -4.39
N GLU A 150 2.00 14.68 -5.53
CA GLU A 150 1.91 16.15 -5.63
C GLU A 150 0.70 16.74 -4.88
N ALA A 151 -0.33 15.94 -4.67
CA ALA A 151 -1.52 16.37 -3.96
C ALA A 151 -1.42 16.24 -2.43
N ALA A 152 -0.57 15.36 -1.94
CA ALA A 152 -0.45 15.04 -0.53
C ALA A 152 0.41 16.06 0.22
N GLN A 153 0.08 16.29 1.49
CA GLN A 153 0.89 17.13 2.39
C GLN A 153 2.19 16.41 2.80
N ILE A 154 2.12 15.10 2.96
CA ILE A 154 3.27 14.26 3.31
C ILE A 154 3.31 13.09 2.33
N VAL A 155 4.49 12.80 1.79
CA VAL A 155 4.70 11.68 0.88
C VAL A 155 5.65 10.68 1.52
N LEU A 156 5.16 9.49 1.78
CA LEU A 156 5.97 8.33 2.09
C LEU A 156 6.37 7.67 0.77
N GLU A 157 7.45 8.18 0.16
CA GLU A 157 7.96 7.65 -1.10
C GLU A 157 8.75 6.37 -0.85
N LEU A 158 8.14 5.25 -1.22
CA LEU A 158 8.75 3.93 -1.04
C LEU A 158 9.76 3.66 -2.16
N PRO A 159 10.91 3.02 -1.84
CA PRO A 159 11.86 2.59 -2.84
C PRO A 159 11.22 1.71 -3.91
N ARG A 160 11.57 1.91 -5.16
CA ARG A 160 11.10 1.04 -6.25
C ARG A 160 11.66 -0.36 -6.08
N ALA A 161 10.80 -1.36 -6.17
CA ALA A 161 11.15 -2.76 -6.08
C ALA A 161 10.54 -3.53 -7.24
N ARG A 162 11.22 -4.61 -7.65
CA ARG A 162 10.69 -5.54 -8.64
C ARG A 162 9.63 -6.41 -8.00
N GLU A 163 8.53 -6.62 -8.71
CA GLU A 163 7.52 -7.58 -8.28
C GLU A 163 8.04 -9.01 -8.40
N ALA A 164 7.63 -9.89 -7.49
CA ALA A 164 7.95 -11.31 -7.57
C ALA A 164 7.25 -12.01 -8.75
N CYS A 165 6.21 -11.40 -9.30
CA CYS A 165 5.55 -11.83 -10.51
C CYS A 165 6.55 -11.88 -11.68
N PRO A 166 6.65 -13.00 -12.44
CA PRO A 166 7.60 -13.15 -13.55
C PRO A 166 7.50 -12.05 -14.60
N HIS A 167 6.31 -11.51 -14.81
CA HIS A 167 6.03 -10.43 -15.76
C HIS A 167 6.12 -9.02 -15.14
N ASN A 168 6.46 -8.91 -13.85
CA ASN A 168 6.51 -7.65 -13.11
C ASN A 168 5.18 -6.85 -13.15
N LEU A 169 4.05 -7.54 -13.25
CA LEU A 169 2.71 -6.95 -13.41
C LEU A 169 1.84 -7.09 -12.17
N ALA A 170 1.85 -8.27 -11.53
CA ALA A 170 1.01 -8.52 -10.36
C ALA A 170 1.66 -7.94 -9.10
N PRO A 171 0.98 -7.03 -8.39
CA PRO A 171 1.47 -6.49 -7.13
C PRO A 171 1.68 -7.60 -6.09
N THR A 172 2.92 -7.79 -5.69
CA THR A 172 3.38 -8.75 -4.68
C THR A 172 4.30 -8.04 -3.69
N THR A 173 5.53 -7.73 -4.12
CA THR A 173 6.53 -6.99 -3.34
C THR A 173 6.02 -5.60 -2.95
N SER A 174 5.44 -4.85 -3.90
CA SER A 174 4.87 -3.52 -3.64
C SER A 174 3.79 -3.54 -2.56
N SER A 175 2.90 -4.54 -2.59
CA SER A 175 1.83 -4.69 -1.59
C SER A 175 2.41 -5.02 -0.20
N LEU A 176 3.45 -5.87 -0.14
CA LEU A 176 4.14 -6.19 1.11
C LEU A 176 4.85 -4.96 1.69
N MET A 177 5.49 -4.16 0.84
CA MET A 177 6.15 -2.91 1.23
C MET A 177 5.16 -1.88 1.79
N GLN A 178 4.00 -1.71 1.14
CA GLN A 178 2.93 -0.85 1.65
C GLN A 178 2.38 -1.33 2.99
N ALA A 179 2.24 -2.65 3.17
CA ALA A 179 1.82 -3.21 4.46
C ALA A 179 2.87 -2.97 5.56
N ALA A 180 4.15 -3.20 5.26
CA ALA A 180 5.25 -3.04 6.21
C ALA A 180 5.37 -1.59 6.71
N ILE A 181 5.33 -0.59 5.82
CA ILE A 181 5.41 0.83 6.23
C ILE A 181 4.17 1.28 7.00
N GLY A 182 3.01 0.69 6.71
CA GLY A 182 1.76 1.02 7.38
C GLY A 182 1.60 0.40 8.77
N ASP A 183 2.44 -0.57 9.13
CA ASP A 183 2.49 -1.21 10.47
C ASP A 183 3.59 -0.62 11.37
N GLY A 184 4.52 0.12 10.80
CA GLY A 184 5.59 0.80 11.55
C GLY A 184 5.12 2.08 12.17
#